data_af6802f11ab4cfa2b6973de96aa0a7fb
#
_entry.id   af6802f11ab4cfa2b6973de96aa0a7fb
#
_cell.length_a   1.000
_cell.length_b   1.000
_cell.length_c   1.000
_cell.angle_alpha   90.00
_cell.angle_beta   90.00
_cell.angle_gamma   90.00
#
_symmetry.space_group_name_H-M   'P 1'
#
loop_
_entity.id
_entity.type
_entity.pdbx_description
1 polymer ?
#
loop_
_entity_poly.entity_id
_entity_poly.type
_entity_poly.pdbx_seq_one_letter_code
_entity_poly.pdbx_strand_id
1 'polypeptide(L)'
;MKSDQFHRLVGLIYEASADEACWPEVTKAWGHLFNDAVVALDYGATTEGAEVPLLSTHDFDVAARDLHFEEYRTPTDNPGIAALLKAPINAPVSIDSFLSQRDFDKDPSVLAILKPQGIDKGLLTTLKRDPVAFSFISIFRRRSQSDFDSQERHAQQILSRHLSK
;
A
#
# COMPACT_ATOMS: atom_id res chain seq x y z
N MET A 1 -12.05 4.45 -15.40
CA MET A 1 -11.14 3.27 -15.27
C MET A 1 -11.35 2.38 -16.48
N LYS A 2 -10.28 1.97 -17.17
CA LYS A 2 -10.38 1.15 -18.40
C LYS A 2 -10.55 -0.32 -18.01
N SER A 3 -11.63 -0.95 -18.44
CA SER A 3 -11.95 -2.35 -18.15
C SER A 3 -10.80 -3.32 -18.48
N ASP A 4 -10.12 -3.11 -19.61
CA ASP A 4 -9.03 -3.99 -20.05
C ASP A 4 -7.82 -3.94 -19.12
N GLN A 5 -7.51 -2.78 -18.57
CA GLN A 5 -6.41 -2.63 -17.60
C GLN A 5 -6.74 -3.33 -16.27
N PHE A 6 -7.99 -3.26 -15.85
CA PHE A 6 -8.45 -3.95 -14.64
C PHE A 6 -8.33 -5.47 -14.80
N HIS A 7 -8.85 -6.04 -15.89
CA HIS A 7 -8.75 -7.48 -16.13
C HIS A 7 -7.32 -7.96 -16.29
N ARG A 8 -6.48 -7.16 -16.96
CA ARG A 8 -5.05 -7.47 -17.07
C ARG A 8 -4.37 -7.53 -15.70
N LEU A 9 -4.66 -6.58 -14.83
CA LEU A 9 -4.10 -6.57 -13.47
C LEU A 9 -4.52 -7.81 -12.68
N VAL A 10 -5.78 -8.20 -12.76
CA VAL A 10 -6.27 -9.44 -12.13
C VAL A 10 -5.48 -10.65 -12.65
N GLY A 11 -5.26 -10.76 -13.96
CA GLY A 11 -4.43 -11.82 -14.54
C GLY A 11 -3.01 -11.84 -13.96
N LEU A 12 -2.35 -10.68 -13.91
CA LEU A 12 -1.01 -10.54 -13.34
C LEU A 12 -0.93 -10.96 -11.87
N ILE A 13 -1.96 -10.67 -11.06
CA ILE A 13 -2.01 -11.11 -9.66
C ILE A 13 -1.95 -12.63 -9.55
N TYR A 14 -2.71 -13.35 -10.39
CA TYR A 14 -2.69 -14.82 -10.39
C TYR A 14 -1.38 -15.40 -10.94
N GLU A 15 -0.77 -14.77 -11.94
CA GLU A 15 0.56 -15.14 -12.42
C GLU A 15 1.60 -14.98 -11.30
N ALA A 16 1.59 -13.84 -10.60
CA ALA A 16 2.51 -13.55 -9.51
C ALA A 16 2.35 -14.50 -8.31
N SER A 17 1.16 -15.04 -8.10
CA SER A 17 0.95 -16.06 -7.06
C SER A 17 1.67 -17.38 -7.35
N ALA A 18 1.96 -17.67 -8.61
CA ALA A 18 2.71 -18.84 -9.06
C ALA A 18 4.20 -18.53 -9.30
N ASP A 19 4.55 -17.29 -9.60
CA ASP A 19 5.92 -16.84 -9.87
C ASP A 19 6.17 -15.46 -9.23
N GLU A 20 6.93 -15.46 -8.14
CA GLU A 20 7.27 -14.26 -7.38
C GLU A 20 7.98 -13.18 -8.22
N ALA A 21 8.65 -13.55 -9.29
CA ALA A 21 9.30 -12.60 -10.18
C ALA A 21 8.31 -11.65 -10.89
N CYS A 22 7.03 -12.00 -10.91
CA CYS A 22 5.97 -11.18 -11.52
C CYS A 22 5.45 -10.03 -10.63
N TRP A 23 5.76 -9.99 -9.34
CA TRP A 23 5.25 -8.93 -8.44
C TRP A 23 5.59 -7.50 -8.88
N PRO A 24 6.79 -7.19 -9.42
CA PRO A 24 7.07 -5.86 -9.94
C PRO A 24 6.10 -5.40 -11.05
N GLU A 25 5.67 -6.31 -11.91
CA GLU A 25 4.69 -6.00 -12.95
C GLU A 25 3.29 -5.76 -12.37
N VAL A 26 2.92 -6.48 -11.30
CA VAL A 26 1.66 -6.24 -10.58
C VAL A 26 1.64 -4.84 -9.98
N THR A 27 2.65 -4.45 -9.22
CA THR A 27 2.68 -3.12 -8.59
C THR A 27 2.74 -1.99 -9.61
N LYS A 28 3.46 -2.18 -10.72
CA LYS A 28 3.49 -1.23 -11.84
C LYS A 28 2.12 -1.08 -12.51
N ALA A 29 1.48 -2.20 -12.86
CA ALA A 29 0.14 -2.18 -13.46
C ALA A 29 -0.91 -1.58 -12.50
N TRP A 30 -0.76 -1.81 -11.20
CA TRP A 30 -1.60 -1.20 -10.17
C TRP A 30 -1.44 0.32 -10.16
N GLY A 31 -0.22 0.82 -10.14
CA GLY A 31 0.05 2.26 -10.20
C GLY A 31 -0.58 2.91 -11.44
N HIS A 32 -0.40 2.31 -12.60
CA HIS A 32 -0.97 2.82 -13.86
C HIS A 32 -2.50 2.83 -13.85
N LEU A 33 -3.14 1.81 -13.27
CA LEU A 33 -4.60 1.75 -13.16
C LEU A 33 -5.17 2.89 -12.30
N PHE A 34 -4.41 3.34 -11.30
CA PHE A 34 -4.79 4.41 -10.39
C PHE A 34 -4.11 5.76 -10.74
N ASN A 35 -4.00 6.07 -12.03
CA ASN A 35 -3.46 7.34 -12.53
C ASN A 35 -2.03 7.63 -12.05
N ASP A 36 -1.15 6.67 -12.24
CA ASP A 36 0.26 6.73 -11.85
C ASP A 36 0.46 6.93 -10.34
N ALA A 37 -0.37 6.28 -9.54
CA ALA A 37 -0.18 6.25 -8.09
C ALA A 37 1.12 5.52 -7.74
N VAL A 38 1.75 5.98 -6.67
CA VAL A 38 2.85 5.27 -6.02
C VAL A 38 2.27 4.04 -5.31
N VAL A 39 2.91 2.90 -5.43
CA VAL A 39 2.40 1.64 -4.84
C VAL A 39 3.45 1.01 -3.94
N ALA A 40 3.01 0.53 -2.78
CA ALA A 40 3.79 -0.31 -1.89
C ALA A 40 2.95 -1.53 -1.48
N LEU A 41 3.38 -2.71 -1.89
CA LEU A 41 2.81 -3.99 -1.50
C LEU A 41 3.74 -4.68 -0.52
N ASP A 42 3.28 -4.87 0.70
CA ASP A 42 3.96 -5.62 1.75
C ASP A 42 3.22 -6.95 1.95
N TYR A 43 3.86 -8.05 1.62
CA TYR A 43 3.24 -9.36 1.62
C TYR A 43 4.03 -10.33 2.50
N GLY A 44 3.34 -10.96 3.45
CA GLY A 44 3.95 -11.95 4.34
C GLY A 44 4.76 -11.35 5.48
N ALA A 45 4.62 -10.05 5.77
CA ALA A 45 5.25 -9.44 6.94
C ALA A 45 4.82 -10.14 8.22
N THR A 46 5.77 -10.49 9.08
CA THR A 46 5.46 -11.03 10.40
C THR A 46 5.57 -9.95 11.47
N THR A 47 4.76 -10.04 12.52
CA THR A 47 4.83 -9.14 13.66
C THR A 47 6.10 -9.33 14.49
N GLU A 48 6.83 -10.43 14.32
CA GLU A 48 8.01 -10.80 15.11
C GLU A 48 9.33 -10.87 14.33
N GLY A 49 9.40 -10.33 13.12
CA GLY A 49 10.68 -10.07 12.45
C GLY A 49 11.45 -11.28 11.92
N ALA A 50 10.86 -12.46 11.83
CA ALA A 50 11.45 -13.61 11.20
C ALA A 50 11.13 -13.65 9.71
N GLU A 51 12.14 -13.57 8.87
CA GLU A 51 12.17 -13.59 7.41
C GLU A 51 11.85 -12.25 6.72
N VAL A 52 12.57 -12.00 5.64
CA VAL A 52 12.41 -10.79 4.82
C VAL A 52 11.09 -10.88 4.08
N PRO A 53 10.10 -10.06 4.42
CA PRO A 53 8.84 -10.07 3.70
C PRO A 53 9.05 -9.63 2.25
N LEU A 54 8.26 -10.18 1.34
CA LEU A 54 8.21 -9.66 -0.02
C LEU A 54 7.68 -8.24 0.02
N LEU A 55 8.49 -7.29 -0.39
CA LEU A 55 8.07 -5.93 -0.66
C LEU A 55 8.23 -5.64 -2.14
N SER A 56 7.13 -5.39 -2.82
CA SER A 56 7.12 -4.88 -4.18
C SER A 56 6.60 -3.46 -4.20
N THR A 57 7.29 -2.58 -4.90
CA THR A 57 6.92 -1.16 -4.98
C THR A 57 6.92 -0.68 -6.43
N HIS A 58 6.12 0.34 -6.70
CA HIS A 58 6.15 1.09 -7.94
C HIS A 58 6.27 2.58 -7.62
N ASP A 59 7.28 3.22 -8.20
CA ASP A 59 7.57 4.66 -8.06
C ASP A 59 7.77 5.12 -6.60
N PHE A 60 8.09 4.18 -5.73
CA PHE A 60 8.41 4.43 -4.33
C PHE A 60 9.93 4.56 -4.16
N ASP A 61 10.39 5.60 -3.48
CA ASP A 61 11.82 5.84 -3.26
C ASP A 61 12.47 4.69 -2.50
N VAL A 62 13.61 4.20 -3.00
CA VAL A 62 14.30 3.03 -2.44
C VAL A 62 14.82 3.30 -1.01
N ALA A 63 15.37 4.48 -0.78
CA ALA A 63 15.88 4.84 0.56
C ALA A 63 14.72 4.98 1.57
N ALA A 64 13.58 5.54 1.14
CA ALA A 64 12.38 5.62 1.97
C ALA A 64 11.80 4.23 2.28
N ARG A 65 11.84 3.32 1.30
CA ARG A 65 11.44 1.92 1.48
C ARG A 65 12.31 1.22 2.54
N ASP A 66 13.61 1.36 2.43
CA ASP A 66 14.55 0.74 3.36
C ASP A 66 14.38 1.32 4.77
N LEU A 67 14.20 2.63 4.89
CA LEU A 67 13.94 3.31 6.16
C LEU A 67 12.61 2.84 6.80
N HIS A 68 11.56 2.63 6.01
CA HIS A 68 10.31 2.06 6.51
C HIS A 68 10.54 0.70 7.15
N PHE A 69 11.31 -0.17 6.52
CA PHE A 69 11.63 -1.48 7.06
C PHE A 69 12.44 -1.43 8.34
N GLU A 70 13.44 -0.56 8.38
CA GLU A 70 14.38 -0.49 9.50
C GLU A 70 13.79 0.20 10.72
N GLU A 71 13.03 1.30 10.54
CA GLU A 71 12.68 2.19 11.64
C GLU A 71 11.18 2.43 11.83
N TYR A 72 10.35 2.28 10.77
CA TYR A 72 8.92 2.69 10.80
C TYR A 72 7.96 1.55 10.48
N ARG A 73 8.25 0.36 10.95
CA ARG A 73 7.47 -0.85 10.67
C ARG A 73 6.42 -1.19 11.72
N THR A 74 6.51 -0.58 12.89
CA THR A 74 5.64 -0.89 14.03
C THR A 74 4.45 0.06 14.10
N PRO A 75 3.33 -0.34 14.73
CA PRO A 75 2.18 0.54 14.92
C PRO A 75 2.47 1.74 15.81
N THR A 76 3.48 1.65 16.69
CA THR A 76 3.91 2.77 17.55
C THR A 76 4.62 3.85 16.73
N ASP A 77 5.40 3.45 15.74
CA ASP A 77 6.24 4.36 14.97
C ASP A 77 5.59 4.81 13.65
N ASN A 78 4.48 4.17 13.26
CA ASN A 78 3.81 4.44 11.99
C ASN A 78 2.29 4.37 12.17
N PRO A 79 1.57 5.51 12.12
CA PRO A 79 0.12 5.55 12.27
C PRO A 79 -0.62 4.81 11.14
N GLY A 80 -0.03 4.69 9.95
CA GLY A 80 -0.57 3.87 8.87
C GLY A 80 -0.62 2.39 9.22
N ILE A 81 0.44 1.87 9.83
CA ILE A 81 0.47 0.48 10.33
C ILE A 81 -0.58 0.29 11.44
N ALA A 82 -0.68 1.25 12.36
CA ALA A 82 -1.70 1.21 13.41
C ALA A 82 -3.13 1.17 12.84
N ALA A 83 -3.42 1.96 11.82
CA ALA A 83 -4.71 1.97 11.12
C ALA A 83 -4.99 0.66 10.39
N LEU A 84 -3.99 0.11 9.69
CA LEU A 84 -4.10 -1.17 8.97
C LEU A 84 -4.37 -2.35 9.90
N LEU A 85 -3.80 -2.35 11.10
CA LEU A 85 -4.05 -3.39 12.11
C LEU A 85 -5.47 -3.37 12.65
N LYS A 86 -6.18 -2.24 12.56
CA LYS A 86 -7.57 -2.09 13.03
C LYS A 86 -8.58 -2.18 11.89
N ALA A 87 -8.18 -1.93 10.65
CA ALA A 87 -9.08 -1.90 9.52
C ALA A 87 -9.64 -3.30 9.20
N PRO A 88 -10.88 -3.39 8.73
CA PRO A 88 -11.38 -4.65 8.17
C PRO A 88 -10.54 -5.11 6.98
N ILE A 89 -10.40 -6.41 6.81
CA ILE A 89 -9.72 -7.01 5.65
C ILE A 89 -10.39 -6.55 4.35
N ASN A 90 -9.59 -6.17 3.36
CA ASN A 90 -10.03 -5.68 2.04
C ASN A 90 -10.88 -4.40 2.09
N ALA A 91 -10.88 -3.64 3.18
CA ALA A 91 -11.54 -2.35 3.28
C ALA A 91 -10.51 -1.22 3.17
N PRO A 92 -10.47 -0.48 2.06
CA PRO A 92 -9.55 0.64 1.92
C PRO A 92 -9.82 1.74 2.94
N VAL A 93 -8.77 2.23 3.58
CA VAL A 93 -8.82 3.37 4.50
C VAL A 93 -7.94 4.50 3.97
N SER A 94 -8.44 5.72 3.96
CA SER A 94 -7.66 6.89 3.57
C SER A 94 -6.88 7.46 4.74
N ILE A 95 -5.73 8.04 4.48
CA ILE A 95 -4.87 8.62 5.51
C ILE A 95 -5.62 9.67 6.33
N ASP A 96 -6.40 10.53 5.69
CA ASP A 96 -7.19 11.57 6.35
C ASP A 96 -8.31 11.05 7.26
N SER A 97 -8.66 9.76 7.15
CA SER A 97 -9.65 9.14 8.03
C SER A 97 -9.11 8.79 9.42
N PHE A 98 -7.79 8.65 9.58
CA PHE A 98 -7.16 8.30 10.85
C PHE A 98 -6.07 9.29 11.30
N LEU A 99 -5.70 10.25 10.48
CA LEU A 99 -4.65 11.22 10.76
C LEU A 99 -5.08 12.59 10.25
N SER A 100 -5.23 13.57 11.16
CA SER A 100 -5.54 14.95 10.76
C SER A 100 -4.40 15.55 9.95
N GLN A 101 -4.68 16.57 9.15
CA GLN A 101 -3.63 17.25 8.40
C GLN A 101 -2.52 17.79 9.31
N ARG A 102 -2.89 18.31 10.47
CA ARG A 102 -1.94 18.82 11.47
C ARG A 102 -1.02 17.72 11.97
N ASP A 103 -1.57 16.55 12.28
CA ASP A 103 -0.80 15.42 12.79
C ASP A 103 0.02 14.77 11.68
N PHE A 104 -0.52 14.67 10.48
CA PHE A 104 0.20 14.25 9.28
C PHE A 104 1.46 15.10 9.03
N ASP A 105 1.35 16.41 9.14
CA ASP A 105 2.46 17.34 8.90
C ASP A 105 3.57 17.26 9.96
N LYS A 106 3.31 16.60 11.10
CA LYS A 106 4.24 16.48 12.23
C LYS A 106 4.72 15.06 12.49
N ASP A 107 4.06 14.07 11.91
CA ASP A 107 4.36 12.67 12.17
C ASP A 107 5.77 12.31 11.68
N PRO A 108 6.63 11.70 12.54
CA PRO A 108 8.00 11.35 12.15
C PRO A 108 8.09 10.42 10.95
N SER A 109 7.20 9.43 10.84
CA SER A 109 7.19 8.49 9.71
C SER A 109 6.79 9.19 8.42
N VAL A 110 5.83 10.09 8.47
CA VAL A 110 5.41 10.91 7.33
C VAL A 110 6.54 11.83 6.88
N LEU A 111 7.20 12.52 7.81
CA LEU A 111 8.32 13.41 7.51
C LEU A 111 9.52 12.68 6.91
N ALA A 112 9.77 11.46 7.36
CA ALA A 112 10.91 10.67 6.89
C ALA A 112 10.64 9.93 5.57
N ILE A 113 9.41 9.47 5.32
CA ILE A 113 9.08 8.55 4.23
C ILE A 113 8.22 9.21 3.16
N LEU A 114 7.09 9.81 3.52
CA LEU A 114 6.11 10.31 2.55
C LEU A 114 6.44 11.72 2.03
N LYS A 115 6.74 12.64 2.91
CA LYS A 115 7.01 14.04 2.56
C LYS A 115 8.18 14.22 1.59
N PRO A 116 9.32 13.52 1.73
CA PRO A 116 10.42 13.63 0.76
C PRO A 116 10.05 13.23 -0.67
N GLN A 117 9.05 12.37 -0.82
CA GLN A 117 8.52 11.94 -2.12
C GLN A 117 7.36 12.84 -2.63
N GLY A 118 7.00 13.88 -1.89
CA GLY A 118 5.86 14.74 -2.22
C GLY A 118 4.49 14.10 -2.04
N ILE A 119 4.42 13.00 -1.29
CA ILE A 119 3.18 12.26 -1.04
C ILE A 119 2.41 12.94 0.10
N ASP A 120 1.13 13.22 -0.14
CA ASP A 120 0.22 13.76 0.86
C ASP A 120 -1.16 13.08 0.92
N LYS A 121 -1.41 12.10 0.05
CA LYS A 121 -2.64 11.31 0.01
C LYS A 121 -2.31 9.84 -0.07
N GLY A 122 -3.11 9.02 0.56
CA GLY A 122 -2.93 7.58 0.52
C GLY A 122 -4.21 6.82 0.80
N LEU A 123 -4.31 5.65 0.19
CA LEU A 123 -5.37 4.68 0.41
C LEU A 123 -4.71 3.36 0.77
N LEU A 124 -4.92 2.90 1.99
CA LEU A 124 -4.26 1.73 2.57
C LEU A 124 -5.27 0.60 2.74
N THR A 125 -4.86 -0.63 2.42
CA THR A 125 -5.76 -1.79 2.49
C THR A 125 -5.05 -2.98 3.12
N THR A 126 -5.61 -3.51 4.20
CA THR A 126 -5.16 -4.74 4.82
C THR A 126 -5.62 -5.93 3.99
N LEU A 127 -4.69 -6.79 3.61
CA LEU A 127 -4.95 -7.99 2.80
C LEU A 127 -5.08 -9.24 3.68
N LYS A 128 -4.21 -9.36 4.66
CA LYS A 128 -4.16 -10.49 5.58
C LYS A 128 -3.68 -10.02 6.95
N ARG A 129 -4.28 -10.56 7.98
CA ARG A 129 -3.88 -10.32 9.36
C ARG A 129 -4.20 -11.53 10.20
N ASP A 130 -3.17 -12.24 10.60
CA ASP A 130 -3.21 -13.33 11.55
C ASP A 130 -1.98 -13.27 12.49
N PRO A 131 -1.86 -14.14 13.49
CA PRO A 131 -0.75 -14.06 14.46
C PRO A 131 0.65 -14.17 13.85
N VAL A 132 0.77 -14.74 12.65
CA VAL A 132 2.07 -14.99 11.98
C VAL A 132 2.28 -14.19 10.71
N ALA A 133 1.24 -13.62 10.12
CA ALA A 133 1.34 -12.89 8.86
C ALA A 133 0.49 -11.63 8.85
N PHE A 134 1.09 -10.56 8.34
CA PHE A 134 0.43 -9.29 8.09
C PHE A 134 0.81 -8.80 6.70
N SER A 135 -0.19 -8.57 5.87
CA SER A 135 0.02 -8.12 4.49
C SER A 135 -0.91 -6.96 4.18
N PHE A 136 -0.42 -6.00 3.44
CA PHE A 136 -1.19 -4.82 3.05
C PHE A 136 -0.69 -4.24 1.74
N ILE A 137 -1.54 -3.48 1.08
CA ILE A 137 -1.19 -2.66 -0.08
C ILE A 137 -1.54 -1.21 0.19
N SER A 138 -0.62 -0.32 -0.13
CA SER A 138 -0.81 1.12 -0.03
C SER A 138 -0.63 1.75 -1.40
N ILE A 139 -1.58 2.59 -1.79
CA ILE A 139 -1.46 3.43 -2.97
C ILE A 139 -1.46 4.89 -2.53
N PHE A 140 -0.52 5.65 -3.09
CA PHE A 140 -0.29 7.04 -2.69
C PHE A 140 -0.35 7.97 -3.88
N ARG A 141 -0.74 9.21 -3.62
CA ARG A 141 -0.68 10.31 -4.59
C ARG A 141 0.09 11.48 -4.05
N ARG A 142 0.73 12.16 -4.98
CA ARG A 142 1.47 13.40 -4.70
C ARG A 142 0.50 14.57 -4.62
N ARG A 143 0.96 15.66 -4.02
CA ARG A 143 0.16 16.88 -3.81
C ARG A 143 -0.48 17.41 -5.09
N SER A 144 0.19 17.28 -6.24
CA SER A 144 -0.32 17.74 -7.55
C SER A 144 -1.45 16.88 -8.11
N GLN A 145 -1.67 15.70 -7.59
CA GLN A 145 -2.69 14.77 -8.05
C GLN A 145 -3.99 14.96 -7.25
N SER A 146 -5.14 14.64 -7.88
CA SER A 146 -6.44 14.63 -7.19
C SER A 146 -6.51 13.52 -6.15
N ASP A 147 -7.40 13.65 -5.18
CA ASP A 147 -7.69 12.57 -4.24
C ASP A 147 -8.38 11.38 -4.93
N PHE A 148 -8.37 10.23 -4.27
CA PHE A 148 -9.04 9.02 -4.78
C PHE A 148 -10.56 9.19 -4.74
N ASP A 149 -11.21 8.93 -5.87
CA ASP A 149 -12.66 8.98 -5.96
C ASP A 149 -13.34 7.68 -5.49
N SER A 150 -14.67 7.67 -5.49
CA SER A 150 -15.44 6.51 -5.04
C SER A 150 -15.27 5.28 -5.93
N GLN A 151 -15.09 5.46 -7.24
CA GLN A 151 -14.84 4.35 -8.18
C GLN A 151 -13.47 3.72 -7.92
N GLU A 152 -12.46 4.54 -7.69
CA GLU A 152 -11.11 4.08 -7.36
C GLU A 152 -11.07 3.35 -6.02
N ARG A 153 -11.76 3.85 -5.01
CA ARG A 153 -11.89 3.17 -3.71
C ARG A 153 -12.59 1.82 -3.84
N HIS A 154 -13.64 1.75 -4.63
CA HIS A 154 -14.35 0.50 -4.92
C HIS A 154 -13.48 -0.49 -5.70
N ALA A 155 -12.76 -0.03 -6.71
CA ALA A 155 -11.82 -0.85 -7.47
C ALA A 155 -10.70 -1.40 -6.58
N GLN A 156 -10.13 -0.57 -5.69
CA GLN A 156 -9.13 -1.00 -4.72
C GLN A 156 -9.68 -2.13 -3.84
N GLN A 157 -10.91 -2.01 -3.37
CA GLN A 157 -11.57 -3.05 -2.57
C GLN A 157 -11.72 -4.38 -3.33
N ILE A 158 -12.15 -4.32 -4.59
CA ILE A 158 -12.30 -5.54 -5.41
C ILE A 158 -10.95 -6.19 -5.68
N LEU A 159 -9.95 -5.41 -6.12
CA LEU A 159 -8.62 -5.90 -6.44
C LEU A 159 -7.92 -6.51 -5.20
N SER A 160 -8.11 -5.91 -4.03
CA SER A 160 -7.56 -6.41 -2.78
C SER A 160 -8.04 -7.82 -2.46
N ARG A 161 -9.27 -8.15 -2.81
CA ARG A 161 -9.82 -9.52 -2.63
C ARG A 161 -9.10 -10.56 -3.50
N HIS A 162 -8.59 -10.17 -4.66
CA HIS A 162 -7.77 -11.08 -5.48
C HIS A 162 -6.38 -11.31 -4.86
N LEU A 163 -5.80 -10.30 -4.23
CA LEU A 163 -4.53 -10.42 -3.51
C LEU A 163 -4.64 -11.24 -2.22
N SER A 164 -5.81 -11.25 -1.59
CA SER A 164 -6.03 -11.93 -0.30
C SER A 164 -6.27 -13.45 -0.43
N LYS A 165 -6.39 -13.97 -1.64
CA LYS A 165 -6.59 -15.40 -1.90
C LYS A 165 -5.26 -16.14 -1.93
#